data_3adfbfc91c85e976128a3139499e86c9
#
_entry.id   3adfbfc91c85e976128a3139499e86c9
#
_cell.length_a   1.000
_cell.length_b   1.000
_cell.length_c   1.000
_cell.angle_alpha   90.00
_cell.angle_beta   90.00
_cell.angle_gamma   90.00
#
_symmetry.space_group_name_H-M   'P 1'
#
loop_
_entity.id
_entity.type
_entity.pdbx_description
1 polymer ?
#
loop_
_entity_poly.entity_id
_entity_poly.type
_entity_poly.pdbx_seq_one_letter_code
_entity_poly.pdbx_strand_id
1 'polypeptide(L)'
;ADLFNLLCIPADQRGEDTPSAVYQDAMKYCHDRRAMLIVDSPNAWCANKETAASTAKEKLSELKLSGTFARNAALYFPRVLEADPLREGQLDTFVTCGLVAGVMARTDVERGVWKAPAGIDAALNGIQGLEVNLTNDENGLLNPLGINCLRSFPIVGRVVWGARTLRGADQLADEYKYIPVRRLALYIEESLYRGTQWVVFEPNDEPLWAQIRLNVGAFMHNLFRQGAFQGTTPKEAYFVKCDKETTTQNDINLGIVNIVVGFAPLKPAEFVIIKLQQIAGQIEA
;
A
#
# COMPACT_ATOMS: atom_id res chain seq x y z
N ALA A 1 11.78 -7.39 -15.73
CA ALA A 1 10.43 -7.12 -16.27
C ALA A 1 10.32 -5.65 -16.67
N ASP A 2 9.65 -5.36 -17.79
CA ASP A 2 9.39 -3.99 -18.20
C ASP A 2 8.41 -3.29 -17.24
N LEU A 3 7.34 -3.98 -16.85
CA LEU A 3 6.35 -3.52 -15.89
C LEU A 3 6.20 -4.55 -14.76
N PHE A 4 6.23 -4.06 -13.53
CA PHE A 4 5.84 -4.82 -12.33
C PHE A 4 5.35 -3.84 -11.26
N ASN A 5 4.45 -4.29 -10.39
CA ASN A 5 3.80 -3.45 -9.39
C ASN A 5 4.14 -3.86 -7.96
N LEU A 6 4.42 -5.14 -7.75
CA LEU A 6 4.74 -5.73 -6.44
C LEU A 6 6.06 -6.49 -6.53
N LEU A 7 6.92 -6.31 -5.55
CA LEU A 7 8.17 -7.01 -5.41
C LEU A 7 8.16 -7.83 -4.11
N CYS A 8 8.40 -9.12 -4.23
CA CYS A 8 8.60 -10.05 -3.14
C CYS A 8 10.00 -10.63 -3.23
N ILE A 9 10.74 -10.64 -2.14
CA ILE A 9 12.10 -11.21 -2.06
C ILE A 9 12.14 -12.14 -0.86
N PRO A 10 11.64 -13.38 -1.00
CA PRO A 10 11.77 -14.38 0.06
C PRO A 10 13.25 -14.74 0.28
N ALA A 11 13.58 -15.21 1.48
CA ALA A 11 14.92 -15.73 1.73
C ALA A 11 15.24 -16.90 0.80
N ASP A 12 16.50 -17.02 0.38
CA ASP A 12 16.98 -18.09 -0.51
C ASP A 12 17.13 -19.43 0.20
N GLN A 13 17.21 -19.40 1.52
CA GLN A 13 17.27 -20.60 2.35
C GLN A 13 16.10 -20.66 3.33
N ARG A 14 15.65 -21.87 3.58
CA ARG A 14 14.55 -22.16 4.50
C ARG A 14 14.89 -21.76 5.92
N GLY A 15 13.93 -21.10 6.59
CA GLY A 15 14.08 -20.64 7.97
C GLY A 15 14.97 -19.43 8.16
N GLU A 16 15.56 -18.91 7.10
CA GLU A 16 16.36 -17.68 7.14
C GLU A 16 15.54 -16.42 6.86
N ASP A 17 16.22 -15.29 6.94
CA ASP A 17 15.68 -13.97 6.67
C ASP A 17 16.35 -13.38 5.44
N THR A 18 15.58 -12.64 4.64
CA THR A 18 16.17 -11.77 3.61
C THR A 18 16.97 -10.66 4.30
N PRO A 19 18.24 -10.48 3.95
CA PRO A 19 19.09 -9.47 4.59
C PRO A 19 18.50 -8.05 4.46
N SER A 20 18.58 -7.28 5.53
CA SER A 20 18.07 -5.90 5.58
C SER A 20 18.67 -5.01 4.48
N ALA A 21 19.94 -5.21 4.11
CA ALA A 21 20.59 -4.48 3.02
C ALA A 21 19.90 -4.74 1.66
N VAL A 22 19.46 -5.97 1.40
CA VAL A 22 18.71 -6.32 0.19
C VAL A 22 17.38 -5.57 0.15
N TYR A 23 16.67 -5.51 1.27
CA TYR A 23 15.42 -4.73 1.37
C TYR A 23 15.65 -3.22 1.19
N GLN A 24 16.77 -2.66 1.69
CA GLN A 24 17.11 -1.24 1.49
C GLN A 24 17.32 -0.91 0.02
N ASP A 25 18.07 -1.73 -0.71
CA ASP A 25 18.27 -1.58 -2.15
C ASP A 25 16.96 -1.79 -2.93
N ALA A 26 16.17 -2.78 -2.52
CA ALA A 26 14.87 -3.06 -3.12
C ALA A 26 13.86 -1.92 -2.92
N MET A 27 13.85 -1.24 -1.77
CA MET A 27 13.00 -0.05 -1.55
C MET A 27 13.33 1.06 -2.54
N LYS A 28 14.62 1.36 -2.73
CA LYS A 28 15.07 2.35 -3.72
C LYS A 28 14.68 1.92 -5.13
N TYR A 29 14.92 0.68 -5.48
CA TYR A 29 14.54 0.13 -6.78
C TYR A 29 13.03 0.20 -7.02
N CYS A 30 12.21 -0.15 -6.03
CA CYS A 30 10.75 -0.02 -6.13
C CYS A 30 10.30 1.44 -6.28
N HIS A 31 10.94 2.39 -5.59
CA HIS A 31 10.69 3.80 -5.78
C HIS A 31 10.96 4.23 -7.22
N ASP A 32 12.13 3.88 -7.76
CA ASP A 32 12.55 4.26 -9.12
C ASP A 32 11.68 3.60 -10.21
N ARG A 33 11.13 2.41 -9.90
CA ARG A 33 10.28 1.62 -10.82
C ARG A 33 8.77 1.77 -10.54
N ARG A 34 8.35 2.69 -9.69
CA ARG A 34 6.94 2.93 -9.32
C ARG A 34 6.23 1.65 -8.86
N ALA A 35 6.91 0.85 -8.05
CA ALA A 35 6.43 -0.41 -7.50
C ALA A 35 6.38 -0.39 -5.96
N MET A 36 5.76 -1.40 -5.35
CA MET A 36 5.67 -1.59 -3.90
C MET A 36 6.44 -2.85 -3.50
N LEU A 37 7.32 -2.72 -2.51
CA LEU A 37 8.02 -3.84 -1.87
C LEU A 37 7.17 -4.41 -0.74
N ILE A 38 7.03 -5.73 -0.68
CA ILE A 38 6.44 -6.43 0.44
C ILE A 38 7.58 -7.03 1.27
N VAL A 39 7.68 -6.58 2.51
CA VAL A 39 8.74 -6.95 3.45
C VAL A 39 8.22 -7.99 4.42
N ASP A 40 8.98 -9.06 4.58
CA ASP A 40 8.70 -10.10 5.57
C ASP A 40 9.33 -9.77 6.93
N SER A 41 8.65 -10.14 8.00
CA SER A 41 9.18 -9.99 9.35
C SER A 41 10.33 -10.97 9.60
N PRO A 42 11.37 -10.57 10.36
CA PRO A 42 12.43 -11.47 10.77
C PRO A 42 11.93 -12.65 11.61
N ASN A 43 12.51 -13.83 11.40
CA ASN A 43 12.18 -15.03 12.14
C ASN A 43 12.40 -14.85 13.66
N ALA A 44 13.45 -14.12 14.03
CA ALA A 44 13.78 -13.84 15.42
C ALA A 44 12.67 -13.10 16.21
N TRP A 45 11.72 -12.44 15.53
CA TRP A 45 10.61 -11.75 16.22
C TRP A 45 9.62 -12.74 16.86
N CYS A 46 9.55 -13.96 16.35
CA CYS A 46 8.69 -15.03 16.86
C CYS A 46 9.41 -16.08 17.69
N ALA A 47 10.70 -15.89 18.03
CA ALA A 47 11.47 -16.83 18.83
C ALA A 47 10.82 -17.14 20.19
N ASN A 48 10.18 -16.13 20.79
CA ASN A 48 9.27 -16.30 21.92
C ASN A 48 7.89 -15.75 21.54
N LYS A 49 6.91 -16.63 21.46
CA LYS A 49 5.55 -16.28 21.02
C LYS A 49 4.83 -15.33 21.97
N GLU A 50 5.13 -15.38 23.27
CA GLU A 50 4.51 -14.52 24.28
C GLU A 50 4.99 -13.07 24.21
N THR A 51 6.21 -12.86 23.74
CA THR A 51 6.84 -11.54 23.62
C THR A 51 6.99 -11.06 22.18
N ALA A 52 6.43 -11.78 21.22
CA ALA A 52 6.63 -11.54 19.81
C ALA A 52 6.24 -10.10 19.37
N ALA A 53 5.13 -9.58 19.87
CA ALA A 53 4.69 -8.22 19.58
C ALA A 53 5.62 -7.15 20.18
N SER A 54 6.07 -7.30 21.42
CA SER A 54 7.05 -6.39 22.03
C SER A 54 8.40 -6.46 21.34
N THR A 55 8.85 -7.66 20.99
CA THR A 55 10.08 -7.88 20.21
C THR A 55 10.01 -7.20 18.84
N ALA A 56 8.89 -7.34 18.12
CA ALA A 56 8.67 -6.67 16.83
C ALA A 56 8.74 -5.14 16.96
N LYS A 57 8.13 -4.58 18.01
CA LYS A 57 8.21 -3.14 18.31
C LYS A 57 9.64 -2.68 18.57
N GLU A 58 10.35 -3.36 19.44
CA GLU A 58 11.71 -2.99 19.88
C GLU A 58 12.71 -3.11 18.74
N LYS A 59 12.61 -4.17 17.93
CA LYS A 59 13.57 -4.49 16.87
C LYS A 59 13.21 -3.90 15.50
N LEU A 60 12.09 -3.20 15.36
CA LEU A 60 11.70 -2.59 14.08
C LEU A 60 12.80 -1.70 13.50
N SER A 61 13.45 -0.89 14.33
CA SER A 61 14.53 0.03 13.92
C SER A 61 15.79 -0.68 13.42
N GLU A 62 16.02 -1.93 13.83
CA GLU A 62 17.18 -2.74 13.41
C GLU A 62 17.12 -3.09 11.91
N LEU A 63 15.93 -3.10 11.31
CA LEU A 63 15.75 -3.30 9.88
C LEU A 63 16.31 -2.14 9.05
N LYS A 64 16.46 -0.95 9.63
CA LYS A 64 16.96 0.27 8.95
C LYS A 64 16.17 0.62 7.68
N LEU A 65 14.90 0.25 7.62
CA LEU A 65 13.98 0.48 6.51
C LEU A 65 13.22 1.81 6.74
N SER A 66 13.92 2.91 6.56
CA SER A 66 13.40 4.25 6.84
C SER A 66 13.70 5.23 5.69
N GLY A 67 13.34 6.50 5.86
CA GLY A 67 13.55 7.52 4.83
C GLY A 67 12.41 7.59 3.81
N THR A 68 12.59 8.39 2.77
CA THR A 68 11.54 8.67 1.78
C THR A 68 11.13 7.43 0.98
N PHE A 69 12.08 6.55 0.67
CA PHE A 69 11.81 5.31 -0.08
C PHE A 69 10.93 4.31 0.67
N ALA A 70 10.84 4.42 1.99
CA ALA A 70 9.97 3.57 2.82
C ALA A 70 8.46 3.76 2.52
N ARG A 71 8.07 4.80 1.77
CA ARG A 71 6.73 4.95 1.19
C ARG A 71 6.38 3.82 0.20
N ASN A 72 7.41 3.23 -0.41
CA ASN A 72 7.26 2.15 -1.38
C ASN A 72 7.46 0.75 -0.78
N ALA A 73 7.36 0.62 0.54
CA ALA A 73 7.48 -0.66 1.22
C ALA A 73 6.40 -0.85 2.29
N ALA A 74 5.99 -2.09 2.51
CA ALA A 74 5.02 -2.49 3.53
C ALA A 74 5.50 -3.75 4.24
N LEU A 75 5.54 -3.73 5.57
CA LEU A 75 5.99 -4.84 6.41
C LEU A 75 4.78 -5.59 6.98
N TYR A 76 4.83 -6.92 6.92
CA TYR A 76 3.79 -7.81 7.44
C TYR A 76 4.33 -8.73 8.52
N PHE A 77 3.50 -8.95 9.55
CA PHE A 77 3.81 -9.76 10.72
C PHE A 77 2.54 -10.41 11.27
N PRO A 78 2.58 -11.64 11.79
CA PRO A 78 3.69 -12.60 11.81
C PRO A 78 3.81 -13.40 10.50
N ARG A 79 4.73 -14.36 10.45
CA ARG A 79 4.82 -15.38 9.41
C ARG A 79 3.64 -16.36 9.49
N VAL A 80 3.48 -17.17 8.46
CA VAL A 80 2.37 -18.13 8.35
C VAL A 80 2.85 -19.57 8.47
N LEU A 81 1.93 -20.44 8.88
CA LEU A 81 2.12 -21.87 8.93
C LEU A 81 1.40 -22.53 7.75
N GLU A 82 2.11 -23.29 6.96
CA GLU A 82 1.58 -23.95 5.78
C GLU A 82 2.14 -25.37 5.65
N ALA A 83 1.39 -26.27 5.02
CA ALA A 83 1.86 -27.61 4.71
C ALA A 83 2.86 -27.55 3.55
N ASP A 84 4.09 -27.97 3.80
CA ASP A 84 5.15 -27.94 2.80
C ASP A 84 5.00 -29.12 1.82
N PRO A 85 4.67 -28.85 0.53
CA PRO A 85 4.51 -29.90 -0.46
C PRO A 85 5.81 -30.64 -0.77
N LEU A 86 6.97 -30.03 -0.49
CA LEU A 86 8.28 -30.65 -0.69
C LEU A 86 8.71 -31.53 0.48
N ARG A 87 7.95 -31.53 1.58
CA ARG A 87 8.21 -32.31 2.80
C ARG A 87 6.98 -33.13 3.20
N GLU A 88 6.35 -33.77 2.26
CA GLU A 88 5.19 -34.65 2.51
C GLU A 88 4.03 -33.99 3.26
N GLY A 89 3.89 -32.67 3.13
CA GLY A 89 2.85 -31.89 3.79
C GLY A 89 3.13 -31.59 5.27
N GLN A 90 4.35 -31.73 5.74
CA GLN A 90 4.71 -31.30 7.10
C GLN A 90 4.46 -29.81 7.26
N LEU A 91 3.94 -29.44 8.42
CA LEU A 91 3.69 -28.05 8.77
C LEU A 91 5.00 -27.32 8.98
N ASP A 92 5.21 -26.22 8.26
CA ASP A 92 6.41 -25.40 8.39
C ASP A 92 6.05 -23.91 8.36
N THR A 93 7.00 -23.06 8.75
CA THR A 93 6.84 -21.60 8.79
C THR A 93 7.31 -20.99 7.48
N PHE A 94 6.44 -20.20 6.85
CA PHE A 94 6.73 -19.51 5.59
C PHE A 94 6.65 -18.00 5.74
N VAL A 95 7.43 -17.30 4.92
CA VAL A 95 7.35 -15.85 4.73
C VAL A 95 6.04 -15.47 4.05
N THR A 96 5.58 -14.25 4.25
CA THR A 96 4.21 -13.82 3.90
C THR A 96 4.11 -13.04 2.61
N CYS A 97 5.23 -12.56 2.06
CA CYS A 97 5.23 -11.61 0.93
C CYS A 97 4.44 -12.10 -0.29
N GLY A 98 4.61 -13.36 -0.69
CA GLY A 98 3.87 -13.94 -1.81
C GLY A 98 2.36 -14.07 -1.55
N LEU A 99 1.98 -14.49 -0.34
CA LEU A 99 0.59 -14.59 0.09
C LEU A 99 -0.10 -13.23 0.09
N VAL A 100 0.56 -12.22 0.66
CA VAL A 100 0.07 -10.83 0.70
C VAL A 100 -0.01 -10.24 -0.70
N ALA A 101 0.95 -10.50 -1.58
CA ALA A 101 0.88 -10.11 -2.98
C ALA A 101 -0.36 -10.69 -3.67
N GLY A 102 -0.69 -11.95 -3.38
CA GLY A 102 -1.92 -12.59 -3.86
C GLY A 102 -3.20 -11.89 -3.35
N VAL A 103 -3.23 -11.51 -2.06
CA VAL A 103 -4.35 -10.73 -1.49
C VAL A 103 -4.46 -9.36 -2.15
N MET A 104 -3.34 -8.66 -2.38
CA MET A 104 -3.33 -7.37 -3.08
C MET A 104 -3.85 -7.52 -4.51
N ALA A 105 -3.37 -8.49 -5.26
CA ALA A 105 -3.80 -8.74 -6.63
C ALA A 105 -5.30 -9.06 -6.72
N ARG A 106 -5.82 -9.88 -5.82
CA ARG A 106 -7.26 -10.18 -5.74
C ARG A 106 -8.07 -8.92 -5.44
N THR A 107 -7.66 -8.13 -4.46
CA THR A 107 -8.32 -6.87 -4.10
C THR A 107 -8.31 -5.87 -5.27
N ASP A 108 -7.22 -5.79 -6.02
CA ASP A 108 -7.11 -4.91 -7.19
C ASP A 108 -8.14 -5.27 -8.27
N VAL A 109 -8.34 -6.57 -8.52
CA VAL A 109 -9.29 -7.05 -9.53
C VAL A 109 -10.75 -6.83 -9.08
N GLU A 110 -11.04 -7.12 -7.81
CA GLU A 110 -12.41 -7.08 -7.29
C GLU A 110 -12.88 -5.67 -6.92
N ARG A 111 -12.00 -4.83 -6.42
CA ARG A 111 -12.35 -3.55 -5.79
C ARG A 111 -11.53 -2.35 -6.28
N GLY A 112 -10.44 -2.58 -7.01
CA GLY A 112 -9.51 -1.56 -7.47
C GLY A 112 -8.34 -1.30 -6.51
N VAL A 113 -7.26 -0.74 -7.06
CA VAL A 113 -5.99 -0.47 -6.35
C VAL A 113 -6.13 0.52 -5.18
N TRP A 114 -7.18 1.34 -5.20
CA TRP A 114 -7.51 2.32 -4.13
C TRP A 114 -8.19 1.70 -2.90
N LYS A 115 -8.61 0.43 -2.98
CA LYS A 115 -9.14 -0.29 -1.81
C LYS A 115 -7.99 -0.85 -0.97
N ALA A 116 -8.03 -0.61 0.34
CA ALA A 116 -7.06 -1.22 1.25
C ALA A 116 -7.12 -2.75 1.17
N PRO A 117 -5.98 -3.45 0.93
CA PRO A 117 -5.91 -4.90 0.91
C PRO A 117 -5.88 -5.47 2.34
N ALA A 118 -6.86 -5.08 3.14
CA ALA A 118 -7.00 -5.45 4.54
C ALA A 118 -8.48 -5.45 4.95
N GLY A 119 -8.79 -6.10 6.06
CA GLY A 119 -10.14 -6.27 6.59
C GLY A 119 -10.66 -7.69 6.39
N ILE A 120 -11.95 -7.89 6.64
CA ILE A 120 -12.60 -9.22 6.59
C ILE A 120 -12.57 -9.85 5.19
N ASP A 121 -12.55 -9.03 4.14
CA ASP A 121 -12.48 -9.49 2.74
C ASP A 121 -11.05 -9.91 2.35
N ALA A 122 -10.03 -9.51 3.12
CA ALA A 122 -8.63 -9.82 2.85
C ALA A 122 -8.20 -11.17 3.43
N ALA A 123 -8.97 -12.22 3.14
CA ALA A 123 -8.75 -13.57 3.66
C ALA A 123 -7.44 -14.16 3.13
N LEU A 124 -6.72 -14.83 4.03
CA LEU A 124 -5.51 -15.59 3.76
C LEU A 124 -5.90 -17.06 3.49
N ASN A 125 -5.99 -17.39 2.22
CA ASN A 125 -6.40 -18.72 1.80
C ASN A 125 -5.20 -19.67 1.66
N GLY A 126 -5.41 -20.96 1.95
CA GLY A 126 -4.38 -21.99 1.77
C GLY A 126 -3.46 -22.20 2.97
N ILE A 127 -3.41 -21.30 3.94
CA ILE A 127 -2.58 -21.44 5.13
C ILE A 127 -3.29 -22.22 6.25
N GLN A 128 -2.51 -22.92 7.07
CA GLN A 128 -3.04 -23.69 8.20
C GLN A 128 -3.03 -22.90 9.51
N GLY A 129 -2.17 -21.89 9.63
CA GLY A 129 -2.09 -21.07 10.85
C GLY A 129 -1.28 -19.80 10.65
N LEU A 130 -1.22 -19.02 11.72
CA LEU A 130 -0.26 -17.94 11.90
C LEU A 130 0.78 -18.43 12.90
N GLU A 131 2.03 -18.04 12.74
CA GLU A 131 3.11 -18.40 13.66
C GLU A 131 2.82 -17.91 15.09
N VAL A 132 2.20 -16.72 15.19
CA VAL A 132 1.71 -16.14 16.45
C VAL A 132 0.30 -15.57 16.24
N ASN A 133 -0.62 -15.80 17.19
CA ASN A 133 -1.94 -15.20 17.18
C ASN A 133 -1.92 -13.91 17.99
N LEU A 134 -1.95 -12.77 17.31
CA LEU A 134 -1.94 -11.46 17.96
C LEU A 134 -3.30 -11.09 18.55
N THR A 135 -3.30 -10.51 19.74
CA THR A 135 -4.46 -9.91 20.41
C THR A 135 -4.80 -8.52 19.85
N ASN A 136 -5.91 -7.93 20.28
CA ASN A 136 -6.27 -6.55 19.95
C ASN A 136 -5.25 -5.54 20.46
N ASP A 137 -4.77 -5.74 21.70
CA ASP A 137 -3.80 -4.85 22.35
C ASP A 137 -2.45 -4.90 21.64
N GLU A 138 -1.98 -6.08 21.26
CA GLU A 138 -0.75 -6.25 20.49
C GLU A 138 -0.86 -5.63 19.09
N ASN A 139 -2.00 -5.79 18.40
CA ASN A 139 -2.25 -5.09 17.17
C ASN A 139 -2.27 -3.56 17.37
N GLY A 140 -2.88 -3.09 18.46
CA GLY A 140 -2.88 -1.68 18.86
C GLY A 140 -1.47 -1.13 19.11
N LEU A 141 -0.54 -1.98 19.56
CA LEU A 141 0.86 -1.64 19.76
C LEU A 141 1.64 -1.53 18.45
N LEU A 142 1.36 -2.39 17.48
CA LEU A 142 2.15 -2.54 16.24
C LEU A 142 1.64 -1.66 15.09
N ASN A 143 0.33 -1.54 14.92
CA ASN A 143 -0.27 -0.77 13.83
C ASN A 143 0.18 0.70 13.80
N PRO A 144 0.28 1.44 14.94
CA PRO A 144 0.78 2.81 14.96
C PRO A 144 2.24 2.98 14.50
N LEU A 145 2.99 1.89 14.42
CA LEU A 145 4.39 1.86 13.95
C LEU A 145 4.52 1.54 12.46
N GLY A 146 3.41 1.22 11.78
CA GLY A 146 3.42 0.83 10.38
C GLY A 146 3.67 -0.66 10.14
N ILE A 147 3.52 -1.50 11.18
CA ILE A 147 3.57 -2.96 11.06
C ILE A 147 2.15 -3.46 10.75
N ASN A 148 1.97 -4.11 9.61
CA ASN A 148 0.69 -4.69 9.20
C ASN A 148 0.53 -6.07 9.78
N CYS A 149 -0.42 -6.23 10.70
CA CYS A 149 -0.65 -7.49 11.38
C CYS A 149 -1.48 -8.45 10.52
N LEU A 150 -1.08 -9.72 10.50
CA LEU A 150 -1.94 -10.83 10.09
C LEU A 150 -2.67 -11.34 11.32
N ARG A 151 -3.99 -11.52 11.23
CA ARG A 151 -4.82 -11.86 12.38
C ARG A 151 -5.74 -13.03 12.09
N SER A 152 -6.07 -13.78 13.14
CA SER A 152 -7.07 -14.83 13.11
C SER A 152 -8.27 -14.43 13.95
N PHE A 153 -9.45 -14.45 13.35
CA PHE A 153 -10.72 -14.17 14.03
C PHE A 153 -11.61 -15.39 14.03
N PRO A 154 -12.38 -15.60 15.09
CA PRO A 154 -13.48 -16.58 15.06
C PRO A 154 -14.41 -16.26 13.87
N ILE A 155 -14.91 -17.28 13.18
CA ILE A 155 -15.87 -17.18 12.05
C ILE A 155 -15.23 -16.63 10.76
N VAL A 156 -14.51 -15.49 10.81
CA VAL A 156 -13.90 -14.86 9.61
C VAL A 156 -12.65 -15.61 9.15
N GLY A 157 -11.93 -16.22 10.09
CA GLY A 157 -10.68 -16.91 9.79
C GLY A 157 -9.46 -15.96 9.82
N ARG A 158 -8.46 -16.26 9.00
CA ARG A 158 -7.19 -15.52 8.96
C ARG A 158 -7.24 -14.46 7.88
N VAL A 159 -6.86 -13.24 8.23
CA VAL A 159 -6.97 -12.07 7.35
C VAL A 159 -5.77 -11.14 7.51
N VAL A 160 -5.53 -10.33 6.49
CA VAL A 160 -4.67 -9.15 6.59
C VAL A 160 -5.41 -8.07 7.36
N TRP A 161 -4.79 -7.55 8.44
CA TRP A 161 -5.41 -6.58 9.36
C TRP A 161 -4.60 -5.29 9.50
N GLY A 162 -3.97 -4.85 8.42
CA GLY A 162 -3.23 -3.60 8.33
C GLY A 162 -2.96 -3.20 6.89
N ALA A 163 -2.93 -1.90 6.62
CA ALA A 163 -2.75 -1.35 5.28
C ALA A 163 -1.86 -0.10 5.30
N ARG A 164 -0.78 -0.12 6.09
CA ARG A 164 0.17 0.97 6.23
C ARG A 164 1.48 0.68 5.51
N THR A 165 2.07 1.71 4.93
CA THR A 165 3.46 1.66 4.43
C THR A 165 4.44 1.71 5.60
N LEU A 166 5.74 1.52 5.35
CA LEU A 166 6.77 1.74 6.37
C LEU A 166 6.94 3.22 6.77
N ARG A 167 6.30 4.14 6.03
CA ARG A 167 6.10 5.55 6.45
C ARG A 167 4.77 5.77 7.17
N GLY A 168 4.07 4.69 7.47
CA GLY A 168 2.74 4.70 8.08
C GLY A 168 2.71 4.95 9.59
N ALA A 169 3.85 5.17 10.25
CA ALA A 169 3.86 5.52 11.66
C ALA A 169 3.13 6.84 11.91
N ASP A 170 2.26 6.88 12.93
CA ASP A 170 1.42 8.06 13.21
C ASP A 170 2.24 9.32 13.46
N GLN A 171 3.41 9.19 14.08
CA GLN A 171 4.33 10.30 14.36
C GLN A 171 4.90 10.96 13.12
N LEU A 172 4.94 10.27 11.98
CA LEU A 172 5.52 10.78 10.73
C LEU A 172 4.56 11.68 9.96
N ALA A 173 3.25 11.58 10.21
CA ALA A 173 2.20 12.31 9.51
C ALA A 173 2.36 12.34 7.97
N ASP A 174 2.85 11.24 7.40
CA ASP A 174 3.19 11.14 5.97
C ASP A 174 1.91 11.04 5.12
N GLU A 175 1.87 11.74 3.99
CA GLU A 175 0.74 11.70 3.05
C GLU A 175 0.52 10.29 2.47
N TYR A 176 1.58 9.49 2.32
CA TYR A 176 1.55 8.10 1.86
C TYR A 176 1.63 7.10 3.03
N LYS A 177 1.00 7.46 4.15
CA LYS A 177 0.81 6.56 5.29
C LYS A 177 0.17 5.23 4.89
N TYR A 178 -0.80 5.26 3.99
CA TYR A 178 -1.60 4.11 3.60
C TYR A 178 -1.18 3.49 2.28
N ILE A 179 -1.11 2.17 2.25
CA ILE A 179 -0.79 1.36 1.05
C ILE A 179 -1.72 1.70 -0.13
N PRO A 180 -3.06 1.75 0.01
CA PRO A 180 -3.94 2.05 -1.12
C PRO A 180 -3.70 3.45 -1.68
N VAL A 181 -3.37 4.43 -0.84
CA VAL A 181 -3.06 5.80 -1.29
C VAL A 181 -1.76 5.81 -2.10
N ARG A 182 -0.70 5.17 -1.59
CA ARG A 182 0.57 5.10 -2.32
C ARG A 182 0.44 4.29 -3.61
N ARG A 183 -0.22 3.14 -3.58
CA ARG A 183 -0.40 2.30 -4.77
C ARG A 183 -1.25 2.99 -5.84
N LEU A 184 -2.29 3.74 -5.46
CA LEU A 184 -3.05 4.56 -6.40
C LEU A 184 -2.16 5.63 -7.06
N ALA A 185 -1.32 6.32 -6.28
CA ALA A 185 -0.37 7.27 -6.83
C ALA A 185 0.60 6.61 -7.83
N LEU A 186 1.19 5.47 -7.47
CA LEU A 186 2.09 4.72 -8.35
C LEU A 186 1.40 4.25 -9.63
N TYR A 187 0.15 3.81 -9.53
CA TYR A 187 -0.66 3.42 -10.68
C TYR A 187 -0.91 4.60 -11.63
N ILE A 188 -1.27 5.77 -11.08
CA ILE A 188 -1.45 6.99 -11.87
C ILE A 188 -0.12 7.41 -12.51
N GLU A 189 0.97 7.47 -11.74
CA GLU A 189 2.30 7.85 -12.22
C GLU A 189 2.75 6.98 -13.40
N GLU A 190 2.64 5.65 -13.28
CA GLU A 190 3.08 4.72 -14.34
C GLU A 190 2.15 4.77 -15.56
N SER A 191 0.84 4.87 -15.34
CA SER A 191 -0.15 4.95 -16.42
C SER A 191 0.02 6.24 -17.23
N LEU A 192 0.25 7.36 -16.57
CA LEU A 192 0.48 8.64 -17.25
C LEU A 192 1.84 8.65 -17.95
N TYR A 193 2.90 8.14 -17.33
CA TYR A 193 4.21 8.03 -17.96
C TYR A 193 4.14 7.26 -19.29
N ARG A 194 3.46 6.10 -19.32
CA ARG A 194 3.27 5.32 -20.54
C ARG A 194 2.29 5.96 -21.50
N GLY A 195 1.20 6.51 -20.97
CA GLY A 195 0.13 7.11 -21.76
C GLY A 195 0.49 8.45 -22.41
N THR A 196 1.59 9.08 -22.00
CA THR A 196 2.05 10.36 -22.57
C THR A 196 3.31 10.25 -23.43
N GLN A 197 3.82 9.05 -23.71
CA GLN A 197 5.02 8.87 -24.54
C GLN A 197 4.87 9.43 -25.96
N TRP A 198 3.66 9.48 -26.49
CA TRP A 198 3.36 10.06 -27.80
C TRP A 198 3.60 11.58 -27.86
N VAL A 199 3.70 12.27 -26.73
CA VAL A 199 3.94 13.72 -26.64
C VAL A 199 5.37 14.09 -27.08
N VAL A 200 6.30 13.13 -26.98
CA VAL A 200 7.71 13.37 -27.26
C VAL A 200 7.90 13.64 -28.75
N PHE A 201 8.60 14.75 -29.07
CA PHE A 201 8.83 15.28 -30.41
C PHE A 201 7.62 15.95 -31.09
N GLU A 202 6.47 16.07 -30.43
CA GLU A 202 5.38 16.88 -30.95
C GLU A 202 5.66 18.38 -30.78
N PRO A 203 5.10 19.27 -31.63
CA PRO A 203 5.22 20.70 -31.48
C PRO A 203 4.67 21.20 -30.12
N ASN A 204 5.52 21.84 -29.32
CA ASN A 204 5.22 22.24 -27.95
C ASN A 204 4.41 23.57 -27.90
N ASP A 205 3.12 23.49 -28.13
CA ASP A 205 2.19 24.62 -28.18
C ASP A 205 0.79 24.21 -27.72
N GLU A 206 -0.13 25.16 -27.64
CA GLU A 206 -1.50 24.99 -27.12
C GLU A 206 -2.28 23.81 -27.74
N PRO A 207 -2.20 23.51 -29.05
CA PRO A 207 -2.87 22.33 -29.60
C PRO A 207 -2.43 21.01 -28.94
N LEU A 208 -1.12 20.86 -28.69
CA LEU A 208 -0.58 19.71 -27.97
C LEU A 208 -1.09 19.66 -26.52
N TRP A 209 -1.03 20.79 -25.83
CA TRP A 209 -1.47 20.86 -24.43
C TRP A 209 -2.96 20.56 -24.29
N ALA A 210 -3.79 21.00 -25.24
CA ALA A 210 -5.21 20.67 -25.26
C ALA A 210 -5.46 19.17 -25.43
N GLN A 211 -4.71 18.50 -26.29
CA GLN A 211 -4.75 17.04 -26.45
C GLN A 211 -4.32 16.31 -25.17
N ILE A 212 -3.25 16.76 -24.52
CA ILE A 212 -2.77 16.21 -23.25
C ILE A 212 -3.87 16.32 -22.20
N ARG A 213 -4.44 17.53 -22.01
CA ARG A 213 -5.55 17.75 -21.06
C ARG A 213 -6.73 16.83 -21.32
N LEU A 214 -7.08 16.62 -22.59
CA LEU A 214 -8.16 15.72 -22.98
C LEU A 214 -7.85 14.27 -22.59
N ASN A 215 -6.69 13.75 -22.98
CA ASN A 215 -6.32 12.35 -22.76
C ASN A 215 -6.10 12.03 -21.28
N VAL A 216 -5.31 12.85 -20.58
CA VAL A 216 -5.07 12.69 -19.14
C VAL A 216 -6.35 12.92 -18.34
N GLY A 217 -7.17 13.93 -18.74
CA GLY A 217 -8.46 14.21 -18.14
C GLY A 217 -9.43 13.03 -18.28
N ALA A 218 -9.50 12.39 -19.45
CA ALA A 218 -10.34 11.22 -19.67
C ALA A 218 -9.90 10.03 -18.78
N PHE A 219 -8.60 9.80 -18.63
CA PHE A 219 -8.05 8.77 -17.73
C PHE A 219 -8.46 9.04 -16.28
N MET A 220 -8.23 10.26 -15.77
CA MET A 220 -8.58 10.65 -14.40
C MET A 220 -10.10 10.62 -14.18
N HIS A 221 -10.89 11.02 -15.17
CA HIS A 221 -12.35 10.95 -15.09
C HIS A 221 -12.86 9.51 -15.03
N ASN A 222 -12.22 8.58 -15.74
CA ASN A 222 -12.56 7.18 -15.65
C ASN A 222 -12.30 6.61 -14.24
N LEU A 223 -11.15 6.95 -13.63
CA LEU A 223 -10.86 6.59 -12.23
C LEU A 223 -11.89 7.19 -11.25
N PHE A 224 -12.28 8.44 -11.45
CA PHE A 224 -13.34 9.07 -10.65
C PHE A 224 -14.67 8.31 -10.76
N ARG A 225 -15.09 7.94 -11.97
CA ARG A 225 -16.31 7.15 -12.18
C ARG A 225 -16.26 5.76 -11.53
N GLN A 226 -15.09 5.18 -11.41
CA GLN A 226 -14.86 3.91 -10.71
C GLN A 226 -14.82 4.05 -9.18
N GLY A 227 -14.89 5.29 -8.66
CA GLY A 227 -14.86 5.55 -7.23
C GLY A 227 -13.46 5.53 -6.60
N ALA A 228 -12.41 5.84 -7.38
CA ALA A 228 -11.04 5.85 -6.90
C ALA A 228 -10.69 7.05 -6.02
N PHE A 229 -11.48 8.11 -6.07
CA PHE A 229 -11.19 9.40 -5.42
C PHE A 229 -12.27 9.80 -4.42
N GLN A 230 -11.87 10.65 -3.49
CA GLN A 230 -12.78 11.36 -2.60
C GLN A 230 -13.43 12.53 -3.35
N GLY A 231 -14.67 12.88 -3.01
CA GLY A 231 -15.45 13.97 -3.60
C GLY A 231 -16.65 13.48 -4.38
N THR A 232 -17.65 14.32 -4.50
CA THR A 232 -18.92 14.05 -5.22
C THR A 232 -18.89 14.57 -6.65
N THR A 233 -18.03 15.52 -6.93
CA THR A 233 -17.85 16.11 -8.26
C THR A 233 -16.42 15.94 -8.77
N PRO A 234 -16.21 15.89 -10.10
CA PRO A 234 -14.87 15.79 -10.67
C PRO A 234 -13.91 16.89 -10.19
N LYS A 235 -14.39 18.10 -10.00
CA LYS A 235 -13.58 19.25 -9.55
C LYS A 235 -13.06 19.11 -8.12
N GLU A 236 -13.78 18.40 -7.26
CA GLU A 236 -13.34 18.08 -5.90
C GLU A 236 -12.34 16.90 -5.88
N ALA A 237 -12.46 16.01 -6.85
CA ALA A 237 -11.75 14.73 -6.88
C ALA A 237 -10.38 14.80 -7.54
N TYR A 238 -10.23 15.57 -8.63
CA TYR A 238 -8.96 15.68 -9.35
C TYR A 238 -8.90 16.94 -10.20
N PHE A 239 -7.69 17.30 -10.63
CA PHE A 239 -7.47 18.30 -11.66
C PHE A 239 -6.31 17.88 -12.58
N VAL A 240 -6.34 18.42 -13.82
CA VAL A 240 -5.28 18.29 -14.81
C VAL A 240 -4.98 19.66 -15.36
N LYS A 241 -3.73 20.11 -15.29
CA LYS A 241 -3.21 21.33 -15.87
C LYS A 241 -2.08 21.04 -16.83
N CYS A 242 -2.16 21.61 -18.00
CA CYS A 242 -1.11 21.64 -19.02
C CYS A 242 -1.41 22.84 -19.91
N ASP A 243 -0.80 23.97 -19.62
CA ASP A 243 -1.08 25.27 -20.27
C ASP A 243 0.14 26.19 -20.10
N LYS A 244 0.00 27.45 -20.54
CA LYS A 244 1.04 28.46 -20.41
C LYS A 244 1.43 28.85 -18.97
N GLU A 245 0.60 28.50 -17.97
CA GLU A 245 0.92 28.70 -16.55
C GLU A 245 1.83 27.59 -16.04
N THR A 246 1.67 26.37 -16.55
CA THR A 246 2.50 25.21 -16.17
C THR A 246 3.75 25.04 -17.05
N THR A 247 3.69 25.49 -18.31
CA THR A 247 4.80 25.40 -19.26
C THR A 247 5.17 26.80 -19.72
N THR A 248 6.28 27.32 -19.19
CA THR A 248 6.77 28.67 -19.50
C THR A 248 7.48 28.73 -20.85
N GLN A 249 7.75 29.92 -21.38
CA GLN A 249 8.53 30.07 -22.61
C GLN A 249 9.94 29.46 -22.46
N ASN A 250 10.54 29.52 -21.28
CA ASN A 250 11.83 28.91 -21.01
C ASN A 250 11.74 27.37 -21.09
N ASP A 251 10.66 26.77 -20.57
CA ASP A 251 10.44 25.33 -20.68
C ASP A 251 10.28 24.91 -22.14
N ILE A 252 9.52 25.67 -22.93
CA ILE A 252 9.37 25.44 -24.38
C ILE A 252 10.75 25.47 -25.08
N ASN A 253 11.58 26.46 -24.77
CA ASN A 253 12.93 26.58 -25.35
C ASN A 253 13.84 25.41 -24.95
N LEU A 254 13.60 24.79 -23.79
CA LEU A 254 14.29 23.59 -23.31
C LEU A 254 13.64 22.27 -23.78
N GLY A 255 12.57 22.34 -24.56
CA GLY A 255 11.84 21.14 -25.03
C GLY A 255 11.03 20.45 -23.92
N ILE A 256 10.63 21.17 -22.87
CA ILE A 256 9.91 20.64 -21.71
C ILE A 256 8.42 20.95 -21.82
N VAL A 257 7.57 19.95 -21.59
CA VAL A 257 6.13 20.09 -21.33
C VAL A 257 5.84 19.67 -19.88
N ASN A 258 5.19 20.56 -19.13
CA ASN A 258 4.81 20.29 -17.74
C ASN A 258 3.32 19.90 -17.66
N ILE A 259 3.06 18.71 -17.18
CA ILE A 259 1.72 18.19 -16.92
C ILE A 259 1.54 18.08 -15.39
N VAL A 260 0.62 18.84 -14.83
CA VAL A 260 0.34 18.82 -13.39
C VAL A 260 -0.99 18.13 -13.16
N VAL A 261 -0.95 17.04 -12.40
CA VAL A 261 -2.13 16.25 -12.04
C VAL A 261 -2.24 16.20 -10.52
N GLY A 262 -3.40 16.57 -9.99
CA GLY A 262 -3.72 16.43 -8.58
C GLY A 262 -4.95 15.56 -8.38
N PHE A 263 -4.99 14.83 -7.28
CA PHE A 263 -6.13 13.98 -6.93
C PHE A 263 -6.35 13.90 -5.42
N ALA A 264 -7.58 13.67 -4.99
CA ALA A 264 -7.99 13.48 -3.61
C ALA A 264 -8.12 11.97 -3.32
N PRO A 265 -7.14 11.33 -2.65
CA PRO A 265 -7.18 9.90 -2.39
C PRO A 265 -8.21 9.54 -1.32
N LEU A 266 -8.85 8.39 -1.47
CA LEU A 266 -9.61 7.76 -0.40
C LEU A 266 -8.66 7.21 0.67
N LYS A 267 -8.96 7.50 1.94
CA LYS A 267 -8.22 6.94 3.08
C LYS A 267 -9.06 5.86 3.75
N PRO A 268 -8.47 4.72 4.12
CA PRO A 268 -9.20 3.67 4.81
C PRO A 268 -9.61 4.11 6.23
N ALA A 269 -10.77 3.65 6.70
CA ALA A 269 -11.13 3.73 8.10
C ALA A 269 -10.39 2.60 8.86
N GLU A 270 -9.61 2.94 9.87
CA GLU A 270 -8.91 1.97 10.72
C GLU A 270 -9.61 1.75 12.06
N PHE A 271 -10.36 2.76 12.54
CA PHE A 271 -11.01 2.74 13.85
C PHE A 271 -12.47 3.09 13.71
N VAL A 272 -13.32 2.34 14.42
CA VAL A 272 -14.75 2.62 14.57
C VAL A 272 -15.01 2.96 16.04
N ILE A 273 -15.46 4.20 16.29
CA ILE A 273 -15.81 4.67 17.64
C ILE A 273 -17.33 4.75 17.72
N ILE A 274 -17.93 3.92 18.55
CA ILE A 274 -19.36 3.92 18.81
C ILE A 274 -19.61 4.65 20.13
N LYS A 275 -20.32 5.78 20.07
CA LYS A 275 -20.76 6.52 21.26
C LYS A 275 -22.23 6.23 21.50
N LEU A 276 -22.53 5.59 22.63
CA LEU A 276 -23.89 5.33 23.07
C LEU A 276 -24.30 6.41 24.08
N GLN A 277 -25.43 7.06 23.84
CA GLN A 277 -26.04 8.02 24.77
C GLN A 277 -27.44 7.51 25.13
N GLN A 278 -27.72 7.43 26.42
CA GLN A 278 -29.06 7.18 26.88
C GLN A 278 -29.82 8.52 26.92
N ILE A 279 -30.90 8.59 26.18
CA ILE A 279 -31.83 9.73 26.24
C ILE A 279 -32.78 9.45 27.38
N ALA A 280 -32.66 10.21 28.44
CA ALA A 280 -33.69 10.23 29.49
C ALA A 280 -34.93 10.89 28.90
N GLY A 281 -36.00 10.12 28.67
CA GLY A 281 -37.28 10.69 28.27
C GLY A 281 -37.76 11.72 29.27
N GLN A 282 -38.01 12.95 28.83
CA GLN A 282 -38.86 13.86 29.55
C GLN A 282 -40.25 13.22 29.59
N ILE A 283 -40.66 12.72 30.76
CA ILE A 283 -42.05 12.44 30.99
C ILE A 283 -42.69 13.81 31.14
N GLU A 284 -43.33 14.32 30.07
CA GLU A 284 -44.26 15.42 30.20
C GLU A 284 -45.41 14.95 31.10
N ALA A 285 -45.56 15.59 32.25
CA ALA A 285 -46.61 15.34 33.22
C ALA A 285 -47.90 16.07 32.80
#